data_5a7ea7d584eb82060bd5eed19fa5bf67
#
_entry.id   5a7ea7d584eb82060bd5eed19fa5bf67
#
_cell.length_a   1.000
_cell.length_b   1.000
_cell.length_c   1.000
_cell.angle_alpha   90.00
_cell.angle_beta   90.00
_cell.angle_gamma   90.00
#
_symmetry.space_group_name_H-M   'P 1'
#
loop_
_entity.id
_entity.type
_entity.pdbx_description
1 polymer ?
#
loop_
_entity_poly.entity_id
_entity_poly.type
_entity_poly.pdbx_seq_one_letter_code
_entity_poly.pdbx_strand_id
1 'polypeptide(L)'
;MFHRDSATIHFQPAEELYAHWPTPTCIISDGPYGLSGFPGDPPTPAELIEWYRPHVAAWSERSTPQTTLWFWNSELGWATVHPLLIEHGWEYRCCHVWDKGIGHIAGNSNTATLRKFPVITEVCVQYLKPARFLGGARSLSMQEWLRSEWQRSGLPLRLSNQACGVLNAATRKYLTADHLWYYPPPDAFEKLAEYANSHGRPEGRPYFSVDGSKPISADEWGRLRAKFACAAGITNVWKHPQVSGAERIGGRRERMKWKYSSLHGSQKPLKLVDIAIHASTDPADVVWEPFGGLCPAAVCARVSRRTSFSAEVIPEFYSAAVRRLARDL
;
A
#
# COMPACT_ATOMS: atom_id res chain seq x y z
N MET A 1 12.30 14.60 17.09
CA MET A 1 11.90 13.18 16.92
C MET A 1 11.27 12.69 18.21
N PHE A 2 10.15 12.00 18.12
CA PHE A 2 9.47 11.33 19.24
C PHE A 2 9.46 9.82 18.96
N HIS A 3 9.72 9.03 20.01
CA HIS A 3 9.69 7.58 19.93
C HIS A 3 8.96 7.00 21.14
N ARG A 4 8.04 6.08 20.91
CA ARG A 4 7.37 5.31 21.95
C ARG A 4 7.05 3.91 21.43
N ASP A 5 7.49 2.89 22.17
CA ASP A 5 7.35 1.48 21.78
C ASP A 5 7.88 1.25 20.34
N SER A 6 7.01 0.90 19.42
CA SER A 6 7.34 0.67 18.00
C SER A 6 6.99 1.84 17.07
N ALA A 7 6.59 3.01 17.61
CA ALA A 7 6.20 4.17 16.81
C ALA A 7 7.23 5.28 16.91
N THR A 8 7.66 5.79 15.76
CA THR A 8 8.58 6.92 15.64
C THR A 8 7.93 8.03 14.81
N ILE A 9 7.89 9.26 15.35
CA ILE A 9 7.42 10.44 14.62
C ILE A 9 8.57 11.44 14.50
N HIS A 10 8.84 11.89 13.28
CA HIS A 10 9.82 12.92 12.96
C HIS A 10 9.10 14.26 12.72
N PHE A 11 9.69 15.33 13.26
CA PHE A 11 9.30 16.70 12.92
C PHE A 11 10.25 17.21 11.81
N GLN A 12 10.03 16.69 10.60
CA GLN A 12 10.88 16.93 9.42
C GLN A 12 10.09 16.57 8.15
N PRO A 13 10.49 17.11 6.98
CA PRO A 13 9.98 16.63 5.69
C PRO A 13 10.32 15.15 5.47
N ALA A 14 9.38 14.40 4.90
CA ALA A 14 9.54 12.96 4.69
C ALA A 14 10.67 12.62 3.70
N GLU A 15 10.93 13.51 2.74
CA GLU A 15 11.99 13.37 1.73
C GLU A 15 13.38 13.21 2.36
N GLU A 16 13.62 13.88 3.47
CA GLU A 16 14.89 13.81 4.21
C GLU A 16 15.05 12.49 4.98
N LEU A 17 13.97 11.70 5.11
CA LEU A 17 13.91 10.56 6.01
C LEU A 17 13.88 9.21 5.28
N TYR A 18 13.41 9.15 4.04
CA TYR A 18 13.21 7.88 3.32
C TYR A 18 14.47 7.03 3.22
N ALA A 19 15.65 7.63 3.07
CA ALA A 19 16.91 6.91 3.01
C ALA A 19 17.28 6.23 4.34
N HIS A 20 16.78 6.75 5.46
CA HIS A 20 17.10 6.31 6.81
C HIS A 20 16.04 5.39 7.42
N TRP A 21 14.84 5.38 6.89
CA TRP A 21 13.80 4.50 7.38
C TRP A 21 14.03 3.06 6.90
N PRO A 22 13.73 2.04 7.71
CA PRO A 22 13.73 0.65 7.25
C PRO A 22 12.78 0.45 6.07
N THR A 23 13.08 -0.53 5.21
CA THR A 23 12.24 -0.90 4.06
C THR A 23 10.79 -1.12 4.49
N PRO A 24 9.80 -0.48 3.85
CA PRO A 24 8.41 -0.60 4.27
C PRO A 24 7.75 -1.87 3.74
N THR A 25 6.91 -2.51 4.56
CA THR A 25 5.92 -3.48 4.11
C THR A 25 4.62 -2.77 3.70
N CYS A 26 4.32 -1.64 4.35
CA CYS A 26 3.13 -0.84 4.06
C CYS A 26 3.49 0.65 4.04
N ILE A 27 2.97 1.37 3.05
CA ILE A 27 3.03 2.84 2.99
C ILE A 27 1.59 3.36 3.02
N ILE A 28 1.26 4.19 4.01
CA ILE A 28 -0.02 4.90 4.10
C ILE A 28 0.26 6.36 3.71
N SER A 29 -0.14 6.73 2.51
CA SER A 29 0.02 8.08 1.98
C SER A 29 -1.30 8.84 2.04
N ASP A 30 -1.43 9.78 2.95
CA ASP A 30 -2.55 10.73 3.07
C ASP A 30 -2.01 12.15 2.93
N GLY A 31 -1.34 12.41 1.81
CA GLY A 31 -0.69 13.69 1.50
C GLY A 31 -1.64 14.70 0.86
N PRO A 32 -1.09 15.72 0.19
CA PRO A 32 -1.86 16.80 -0.43
C PRO A 32 -2.90 16.34 -1.44
N TYR A 33 -4.02 17.05 -1.48
CA TYR A 33 -5.14 16.80 -2.39
C TYR A 33 -5.23 17.82 -3.53
N GLY A 34 -4.37 18.86 -3.53
CA GLY A 34 -4.44 19.95 -4.50
C GLY A 34 -5.66 20.87 -4.31
N LEU A 35 -6.04 21.12 -3.06
CA LEU A 35 -7.22 21.90 -2.70
C LEU A 35 -6.89 23.16 -1.88
N SER A 36 -5.62 23.52 -1.75
CA SER A 36 -5.14 24.65 -0.93
C SER A 36 -5.65 24.59 0.53
N GLY A 37 -5.86 23.40 1.06
CA GLY A 37 -6.47 23.20 2.38
C GLY A 37 -5.52 23.30 3.56
N PHE A 38 -4.21 23.08 3.32
CA PHE A 38 -3.17 23.03 4.33
C PHE A 38 -1.91 23.76 3.87
N PRO A 39 -1.05 24.22 4.81
CA PRO A 39 0.26 24.77 4.47
C PRO A 39 1.09 23.79 3.64
N GLY A 40 1.57 24.21 2.47
CA GLY A 40 2.34 23.36 1.56
C GLY A 40 1.49 22.49 0.62
N ASP A 41 0.16 22.52 0.72
CA ASP A 41 -0.73 21.83 -0.24
C ASP A 41 -0.71 22.59 -1.57
N PRO A 42 -0.42 21.92 -2.70
CA PRO A 42 -0.53 22.53 -4.03
C PRO A 42 -1.91 23.13 -4.25
N PRO A 43 -2.00 24.30 -4.88
CA PRO A 43 -3.27 25.02 -5.05
C PRO A 43 -4.25 24.31 -5.98
N THR A 44 -3.75 23.46 -6.86
CA THR A 44 -4.58 22.73 -7.84
C THR A 44 -4.18 21.27 -7.95
N PRO A 45 -5.11 20.36 -8.32
CA PRO A 45 -4.78 18.97 -8.57
C PRO A 45 -3.71 18.78 -9.66
N ALA A 46 -3.62 19.69 -10.66
CA ALA A 46 -2.64 19.59 -11.74
C ALA A 46 -1.19 19.65 -11.23
N GLU A 47 -0.95 20.34 -10.13
CA GLU A 47 0.39 20.50 -9.54
C GLU A 47 0.81 19.30 -8.66
N LEU A 48 -0.13 18.38 -8.39
CA LEU A 48 0.16 17.19 -7.56
C LEU A 48 1.21 16.29 -8.19
N ILE A 49 1.32 16.20 -9.53
CA ILE A 49 2.31 15.34 -10.19
C ILE A 49 3.72 15.74 -9.77
N GLU A 50 4.05 17.02 -9.89
CA GLU A 50 5.40 17.51 -9.55
C GLU A 50 5.65 17.44 -8.04
N TRP A 51 4.61 17.70 -7.24
CA TRP A 51 4.72 17.59 -5.80
C TRP A 51 4.98 16.15 -5.34
N TYR A 52 4.26 15.16 -5.91
CA TYR A 52 4.43 13.75 -5.53
C TYR A 52 5.66 13.09 -6.17
N ARG A 53 6.25 13.65 -7.23
CA ARG A 53 7.36 13.04 -7.97
C ARG A 53 8.54 12.59 -7.09
N PRO A 54 9.13 13.40 -6.20
CA PRO A 54 10.21 12.97 -5.34
C PRO A 54 9.77 11.86 -4.35
N HIS A 55 8.55 11.94 -3.85
CA HIS A 55 8.00 10.94 -2.94
C HIS A 55 7.79 9.59 -3.64
N VAL A 56 7.14 9.59 -4.79
CA VAL A 56 6.86 8.36 -5.56
C VAL A 56 8.16 7.70 -6.01
N ALA A 57 9.17 8.48 -6.41
CA ALA A 57 10.49 7.97 -6.75
C ALA A 57 11.14 7.27 -5.54
N ALA A 58 11.19 7.93 -4.38
CA ALA A 58 11.76 7.38 -3.16
C ALA A 58 10.98 6.14 -2.67
N TRP A 59 9.64 6.17 -2.70
CA TRP A 59 8.84 4.99 -2.35
C TRP A 59 9.14 3.81 -3.26
N SER A 60 9.28 4.08 -4.57
CA SER A 60 9.59 3.03 -5.54
C SER A 60 10.97 2.41 -5.30
N GLU A 61 11.98 3.23 -5.02
CA GLU A 61 13.35 2.80 -4.75
C GLU A 61 13.45 1.97 -3.47
N ARG A 62 12.74 2.40 -2.41
CA ARG A 62 12.80 1.76 -1.10
C ARG A 62 11.87 0.57 -0.92
N SER A 63 10.98 0.31 -1.88
CA SER A 63 10.00 -0.77 -1.82
C SER A 63 10.53 -2.09 -2.35
N THR A 64 9.98 -3.17 -1.83
CA THR A 64 10.17 -4.54 -2.30
C THR A 64 8.85 -5.11 -2.84
N PRO A 65 8.85 -6.31 -3.45
CA PRO A 65 7.60 -6.97 -3.84
C PRO A 65 6.62 -7.22 -2.69
N GLN A 66 7.07 -7.15 -1.44
CA GLN A 66 6.21 -7.25 -0.27
C GLN A 66 5.50 -5.93 0.07
N THR A 67 5.91 -4.81 -0.52
CA THR A 67 5.38 -3.50 -0.16
C THR A 67 4.03 -3.24 -0.81
N THR A 68 3.07 -2.80 0.01
CA THR A 68 1.76 -2.28 -0.41
C THR A 68 1.70 -0.78 -0.15
N LEU A 69 1.30 -0.01 -1.16
CA LEU A 69 0.99 1.42 -1.02
C LEU A 69 -0.53 1.60 -0.95
N TRP A 70 -0.99 2.31 0.06
CA TRP A 70 -2.35 2.81 0.24
C TRP A 70 -2.36 4.31 0.04
N PHE A 71 -2.85 4.75 -1.11
CA PHE A 71 -2.82 6.14 -1.55
C PHE A 71 -4.19 6.79 -1.35
N TRP A 72 -4.32 7.63 -0.33
CA TRP A 72 -5.52 8.42 -0.05
C TRP A 72 -5.53 9.71 -0.84
N ASN A 73 -6.65 10.03 -1.47
CA ASN A 73 -6.87 11.31 -2.14
C ASN A 73 -8.35 11.51 -2.49
N SER A 74 -8.68 12.65 -3.12
CA SER A 74 -9.91 12.78 -3.89
C SER A 74 -9.81 11.95 -5.18
N GLU A 75 -10.95 11.68 -5.82
CA GLU A 75 -10.99 10.99 -7.11
C GLU A 75 -10.15 11.71 -8.19
N LEU A 76 -10.20 13.05 -8.20
CA LEU A 76 -9.44 13.85 -9.17
C LEU A 76 -7.94 13.84 -8.84
N GLY A 77 -7.57 14.03 -7.58
CA GLY A 77 -6.16 14.00 -7.18
C GLY A 77 -5.52 12.64 -7.42
N TRP A 78 -6.23 11.55 -7.12
CA TRP A 78 -5.78 10.21 -7.48
C TRP A 78 -5.62 10.03 -8.99
N ALA A 79 -6.62 10.41 -9.80
CA ALA A 79 -6.54 10.29 -11.25
C ALA A 79 -5.36 11.05 -11.84
N THR A 80 -5.01 12.20 -11.24
CA THR A 80 -3.84 13.02 -11.63
C THR A 80 -2.52 12.32 -11.31
N VAL A 81 -2.38 11.72 -10.12
CA VAL A 81 -1.12 11.11 -9.66
C VAL A 81 -0.95 9.66 -10.16
N HIS A 82 -2.04 8.97 -10.55
CA HIS A 82 -2.01 7.59 -11.00
C HIS A 82 -0.97 7.29 -12.11
N PRO A 83 -0.86 8.10 -13.19
CA PRO A 83 0.16 7.85 -14.23
C PRO A 83 1.58 7.87 -13.69
N LEU A 84 1.90 8.77 -12.76
CA LEU A 84 3.21 8.85 -12.11
C LEU A 84 3.52 7.57 -11.31
N LEU A 85 2.54 7.03 -10.58
CA LEU A 85 2.70 5.77 -9.85
C LEU A 85 2.99 4.60 -10.80
N ILE A 86 2.26 4.51 -11.93
CA ILE A 86 2.49 3.49 -12.95
C ILE A 86 3.88 3.63 -13.59
N GLU A 87 4.30 4.84 -13.94
CA GLU A 87 5.63 5.15 -14.48
C GLU A 87 6.75 4.64 -13.57
N HIS A 88 6.57 4.79 -12.26
CA HIS A 88 7.51 4.30 -11.23
C HIS A 88 7.33 2.81 -10.87
N GLY A 89 6.55 2.06 -11.66
CA GLY A 89 6.41 0.61 -11.56
C GLY A 89 5.48 0.12 -10.44
N TRP A 90 4.61 0.97 -9.93
CA TRP A 90 3.50 0.55 -9.07
C TRP A 90 2.38 -0.08 -9.90
N GLU A 91 1.80 -1.16 -9.43
CA GLU A 91 0.69 -1.85 -10.07
C GLU A 91 -0.61 -1.59 -9.30
N TYR A 92 -1.61 -1.03 -9.99
CA TYR A 92 -2.94 -0.82 -9.43
C TYR A 92 -3.60 -2.15 -9.04
N ARG A 93 -4.21 -2.21 -7.87
CA ARG A 93 -4.96 -3.38 -7.41
C ARG A 93 -6.43 -3.11 -7.21
N CYS A 94 -6.78 -2.10 -6.42
CA CYS A 94 -8.17 -1.81 -6.09
C CYS A 94 -8.32 -0.36 -5.68
N CYS A 95 -9.41 0.27 -6.08
CA CYS A 95 -9.87 1.54 -5.54
C CYS A 95 -10.92 1.27 -4.47
N HIS A 96 -10.62 1.70 -3.24
CA HIS A 96 -11.55 1.66 -2.12
C HIS A 96 -12.20 3.02 -1.99
N VAL A 97 -13.54 3.04 -1.98
CA VAL A 97 -14.32 4.27 -1.85
C VAL A 97 -14.77 4.40 -0.40
N TRP A 98 -14.30 5.44 0.29
CA TRP A 98 -14.81 5.80 1.58
C TRP A 98 -16.07 6.64 1.41
N ASP A 99 -17.22 6.05 1.76
CA ASP A 99 -18.52 6.72 1.84
C ASP A 99 -18.70 7.30 3.26
N LYS A 100 -18.64 8.65 3.35
CA LYS A 100 -18.80 9.40 4.60
C LYS A 100 -20.26 9.52 5.03
N GLY A 101 -21.19 9.13 4.17
CA GLY A 101 -22.61 9.27 4.34
C GLY A 101 -23.14 10.70 4.12
N ILE A 102 -24.44 10.82 3.96
CA ILE A 102 -25.12 12.10 3.66
C ILE A 102 -24.89 13.15 4.75
N GLY A 103 -24.64 12.74 5.99
CA GLY A 103 -24.35 13.65 7.09
C GLY A 103 -23.12 14.53 6.88
N HIS A 104 -22.22 14.16 5.98
CA HIS A 104 -21.05 14.97 5.63
C HIS A 104 -21.42 16.34 5.04
N ILE A 105 -22.52 16.40 4.30
CA ILE A 105 -22.99 17.63 3.62
C ILE A 105 -24.30 18.16 4.20
N ALA A 106 -24.86 17.51 5.22
CA ALA A 106 -26.14 17.89 5.79
C ALA A 106 -26.18 19.38 6.20
N GLY A 107 -27.13 20.13 5.67
CA GLY A 107 -27.33 21.55 5.94
C GLY A 107 -26.46 22.51 5.13
N ASN A 108 -25.51 22.04 4.33
CA ASN A 108 -24.58 22.88 3.56
C ASN A 108 -24.87 22.91 2.05
N SER A 109 -25.94 22.27 1.59
CA SER A 109 -26.26 22.19 0.15
C SER A 109 -27.45 23.07 -0.20
N ASN A 110 -27.23 24.09 -0.99
CA ASN A 110 -28.31 24.83 -1.64
C ASN A 110 -28.67 24.14 -2.96
N THR A 111 -29.73 23.35 -2.96
CA THR A 111 -30.15 22.56 -4.11
C THR A 111 -30.49 23.39 -5.35
N ALA A 112 -30.88 24.66 -5.18
CA ALA A 112 -31.19 25.56 -6.29
C ALA A 112 -29.93 25.99 -7.09
N THR A 113 -28.75 25.96 -6.47
CA THR A 113 -27.50 26.43 -7.08
C THR A 113 -26.51 25.31 -7.40
N LEU A 114 -26.83 24.07 -7.06
CA LEU A 114 -25.97 22.94 -7.37
C LEU A 114 -25.74 22.79 -8.88
N ARG A 115 -24.51 22.47 -9.28
CA ARG A 115 -24.11 22.16 -10.66
C ARG A 115 -23.57 20.73 -10.82
N LYS A 116 -23.37 20.01 -9.69
CA LYS A 116 -22.99 18.61 -9.62
C LYS A 116 -23.59 18.01 -8.35
N PHE A 117 -23.64 16.67 -8.29
CA PHE A 117 -23.99 16.01 -7.04
C PHE A 117 -22.98 16.34 -5.94
N PRO A 118 -23.45 16.55 -4.68
CA PRO A 118 -22.55 16.72 -3.55
C PRO A 118 -21.61 15.52 -3.39
N VAL A 119 -20.31 15.78 -3.21
CA VAL A 119 -19.30 14.72 -3.03
C VAL A 119 -19.24 14.37 -1.54
N ILE A 120 -19.51 13.12 -1.24
CA ILE A 120 -19.44 12.55 0.12
C ILE A 120 -18.40 11.46 0.25
N THR A 121 -17.55 11.31 -0.76
CA THR A 121 -16.58 10.23 -0.84
C THR A 121 -15.15 10.74 -0.88
N GLU A 122 -14.23 9.90 -0.45
CA GLU A 122 -12.81 9.93 -0.77
C GLU A 122 -12.38 8.56 -1.28
N VAL A 123 -11.24 8.47 -1.92
CA VAL A 123 -10.67 7.20 -2.37
C VAL A 123 -9.39 6.86 -1.61
N CYS A 124 -9.23 5.57 -1.35
CA CYS A 124 -8.00 4.97 -0.88
C CYS A 124 -7.59 3.88 -1.87
N VAL A 125 -6.53 4.09 -2.62
CA VAL A 125 -6.18 3.22 -3.73
C VAL A 125 -4.99 2.35 -3.36
N GLN A 126 -5.17 1.05 -3.54
CA GLN A 126 -4.16 0.05 -3.26
C GLN A 126 -3.28 -0.18 -4.49
N TYR A 127 -1.97 -0.09 -4.27
CA TYR A 127 -0.94 -0.42 -5.24
C TYR A 127 0.05 -1.43 -4.66
N LEU A 128 0.65 -2.24 -5.53
CA LEU A 128 1.71 -3.17 -5.20
C LEU A 128 2.98 -2.85 -5.99
N LYS A 129 4.13 -3.29 -5.47
CA LYS A 129 5.39 -3.30 -6.20
C LYS A 129 5.65 -4.71 -6.72
N PRO A 130 5.30 -5.03 -7.99
CA PRO A 130 5.43 -6.39 -8.49
C PRO A 130 6.89 -6.80 -8.64
N ALA A 131 7.19 -8.06 -8.34
CA ALA A 131 8.48 -8.65 -8.67
C ALA A 131 8.70 -8.68 -10.18
N ARG A 132 9.91 -8.36 -10.61
CA ARG A 132 10.34 -8.42 -12.00
C ARG A 132 11.61 -9.26 -12.12
N PHE A 133 11.71 -10.01 -13.20
CA PHE A 133 12.79 -10.92 -13.46
C PHE A 133 13.46 -10.61 -14.79
N LEU A 134 14.76 -10.87 -14.90
CA LEU A 134 15.48 -10.71 -16.16
C LEU A 134 15.31 -11.95 -17.03
N GLY A 135 14.77 -11.77 -18.22
CA GLY A 135 14.68 -12.77 -19.28
C GLY A 135 15.47 -12.34 -20.51
N GLY A 136 16.79 -12.45 -20.47
CA GLY A 136 17.67 -11.84 -21.47
C GLY A 136 17.62 -10.31 -21.38
N ALA A 137 17.28 -9.63 -22.47
CA ALA A 137 17.15 -8.16 -22.52
C ALA A 137 15.75 -7.64 -22.06
N ARG A 138 14.83 -8.54 -21.69
CA ARG A 138 13.45 -8.19 -21.37
C ARG A 138 13.17 -8.41 -19.89
N SER A 139 12.43 -7.50 -19.28
CA SER A 139 11.84 -7.67 -17.95
C SER A 139 10.60 -8.56 -18.03
N LEU A 140 10.57 -9.64 -17.25
CA LEU A 140 9.48 -10.61 -17.18
C LEU A 140 8.65 -10.38 -15.92
N SER A 141 7.34 -10.54 -16.04
CA SER A 141 6.45 -10.73 -14.89
C SER A 141 6.73 -12.08 -14.21
N MET A 142 6.23 -12.27 -13.01
CA MET A 142 6.34 -13.52 -12.27
C MET A 142 5.74 -14.70 -13.04
N GLN A 143 4.59 -14.50 -13.67
CA GLN A 143 3.93 -15.49 -14.53
C GLN A 143 4.83 -15.90 -15.72
N GLU A 144 5.34 -14.91 -16.44
CA GLU A 144 6.20 -15.13 -17.60
C GLU A 144 7.50 -15.84 -17.20
N TRP A 145 8.14 -15.39 -16.10
CA TRP A 145 9.36 -15.98 -15.60
C TRP A 145 9.16 -17.44 -15.17
N LEU A 146 8.14 -17.71 -14.38
CA LEU A 146 7.84 -19.07 -13.91
C LEU A 146 7.63 -20.04 -15.10
N ARG A 147 6.87 -19.59 -16.10
CA ARG A 147 6.64 -20.35 -17.31
C ARG A 147 7.93 -20.54 -18.13
N SER A 148 8.74 -19.49 -18.28
CA SER A 148 9.99 -19.55 -19.05
C SER A 148 11.01 -20.49 -18.40
N GLU A 149 11.13 -20.51 -17.08
CA GLU A 149 12.01 -21.41 -16.36
C GLU A 149 11.59 -22.88 -16.53
N TRP A 150 10.30 -23.18 -16.47
CA TRP A 150 9.79 -24.51 -16.77
C TRP A 150 10.07 -24.92 -18.23
N GLN A 151 9.82 -24.04 -19.18
CA GLN A 151 10.09 -24.29 -20.60
C GLN A 151 11.58 -24.51 -20.87
N ARG A 152 12.45 -23.76 -20.21
CA ARG A 152 13.91 -23.94 -20.30
C ARG A 152 14.36 -25.34 -19.88
N SER A 153 13.68 -25.96 -18.91
CA SER A 153 13.98 -27.34 -18.50
C SER A 153 13.73 -28.39 -19.58
N GLY A 154 13.02 -28.03 -20.66
CA GLY A 154 12.63 -28.96 -21.73
C GLY A 154 11.53 -29.94 -21.34
N LEU A 155 11.01 -29.86 -20.12
CA LEU A 155 9.97 -30.74 -19.61
C LEU A 155 8.59 -30.37 -20.21
N PRO A 156 7.79 -31.36 -20.64
CA PRO A 156 6.40 -31.14 -21.03
C PRO A 156 5.59 -30.49 -19.90
N LEU A 157 4.70 -29.55 -20.24
CA LEU A 157 3.88 -28.86 -19.23
C LEU A 157 3.08 -29.80 -18.32
N ARG A 158 2.58 -30.94 -18.86
CA ARG A 158 1.81 -31.93 -18.08
C ARG A 158 2.58 -32.49 -16.88
N LEU A 159 3.91 -32.54 -16.94
CA LEU A 159 4.74 -33.05 -15.85
C LEU A 159 4.75 -32.09 -14.63
N SER A 160 4.38 -30.84 -14.80
CA SER A 160 4.19 -29.94 -13.66
C SER A 160 3.06 -30.39 -12.72
N ASN A 161 2.03 -31.04 -13.26
CA ASN A 161 0.98 -31.63 -12.43
C ASN A 161 1.51 -32.80 -11.60
N GLN A 162 2.35 -33.64 -12.20
CA GLN A 162 3.01 -34.74 -11.50
C GLN A 162 3.95 -34.22 -10.42
N ALA A 163 4.75 -33.20 -10.72
CA ALA A 163 5.65 -32.55 -9.77
C ALA A 163 4.90 -32.04 -8.52
N CYS A 164 3.77 -31.39 -8.72
CA CYS A 164 2.95 -30.85 -7.64
C CYS A 164 2.02 -31.87 -6.97
N GLY A 165 1.90 -33.10 -7.48
CA GLY A 165 0.96 -34.11 -6.98
C GLY A 165 -0.52 -33.74 -7.20
N VAL A 166 -0.84 -33.05 -8.31
CA VAL A 166 -2.19 -32.57 -8.65
C VAL A 166 -2.65 -33.08 -10.01
N LEU A 167 -3.97 -33.14 -10.25
CA LEU A 167 -4.51 -33.65 -11.51
C LEU A 167 -4.23 -32.71 -12.70
N ASN A 168 -4.52 -31.40 -12.56
CA ASN A 168 -4.39 -30.42 -13.64
C ASN A 168 -4.12 -28.98 -13.18
N ALA A 169 -4.05 -28.74 -11.87
CA ALA A 169 -3.96 -27.38 -11.33
C ALA A 169 -2.66 -26.67 -11.72
N ALA A 170 -1.52 -27.40 -11.77
CA ALA A 170 -0.24 -26.77 -12.07
C ALA A 170 -0.19 -26.25 -13.53
N THR A 171 -0.65 -27.03 -14.51
CA THR A 171 -0.70 -26.60 -15.91
C THR A 171 -1.70 -25.48 -16.14
N ARG A 172 -2.88 -25.56 -15.51
CA ARG A 172 -3.99 -24.64 -15.77
C ARG A 172 -3.93 -23.32 -14.97
N LYS A 173 -3.19 -23.31 -13.84
CA LYS A 173 -3.13 -22.15 -12.93
C LYS A 173 -1.72 -21.59 -12.79
N TYR A 174 -0.70 -22.45 -12.56
CA TYR A 174 0.64 -21.97 -12.22
C TYR A 174 1.50 -21.65 -13.44
N LEU A 175 1.39 -22.46 -14.50
CA LEU A 175 2.20 -22.32 -15.70
C LEU A 175 1.40 -21.86 -16.94
N THR A 176 0.15 -21.47 -16.78
CA THR A 176 -0.64 -20.90 -17.88
C THR A 176 -0.11 -19.50 -18.28
N ALA A 177 -0.32 -19.13 -19.55
CA ALA A 177 0.02 -17.80 -20.06
C ALA A 177 -1.19 -16.83 -20.07
N ASP A 178 -2.38 -17.30 -19.71
CA ASP A 178 -3.62 -16.55 -19.76
C ASP A 178 -3.99 -15.90 -18.41
N HIS A 179 -5.15 -15.27 -18.38
CA HIS A 179 -5.70 -14.56 -17.19
C HIS A 179 -6.09 -15.51 -16.04
N LEU A 180 -6.10 -16.81 -16.25
CA LEU A 180 -6.38 -17.81 -15.21
C LEU A 180 -5.16 -18.12 -14.34
N TRP A 181 -4.04 -17.43 -14.59
CA TRP A 181 -2.83 -17.62 -13.80
C TRP A 181 -3.07 -17.32 -12.31
N TYR A 182 -2.57 -18.23 -11.51
CA TYR A 182 -2.63 -18.15 -10.07
C TYR A 182 -1.23 -18.33 -9.49
N TYR A 183 -0.88 -17.51 -8.55
CA TYR A 183 0.39 -17.59 -7.83
C TYR A 183 0.54 -18.97 -7.16
N PRO A 184 1.54 -19.79 -7.51
CA PRO A 184 1.76 -21.08 -6.85
C PRO A 184 2.06 -20.84 -5.36
N PRO A 185 1.40 -21.57 -4.45
CA PRO A 185 1.83 -21.60 -3.05
C PRO A 185 3.31 -21.95 -2.92
N PRO A 186 4.01 -21.51 -1.86
CA PRO A 186 5.45 -21.78 -1.69
C PRO A 186 5.82 -23.25 -1.82
N ASP A 187 5.04 -24.17 -1.24
CA ASP A 187 5.23 -25.61 -1.34
C ASP A 187 5.06 -26.17 -2.76
N ALA A 188 4.12 -25.62 -3.53
CA ALA A 188 3.94 -26.01 -4.93
C ALA A 188 5.07 -25.46 -5.80
N PHE A 189 5.55 -24.25 -5.54
CA PHE A 189 6.72 -23.70 -6.22
C PHE A 189 7.98 -24.56 -5.97
N GLU A 190 8.25 -24.90 -4.71
CA GLU A 190 9.40 -25.73 -4.33
C GLU A 190 9.40 -27.08 -5.09
N LYS A 191 8.26 -27.76 -5.13
CA LYS A 191 8.09 -29.00 -5.89
C LYS A 191 8.35 -28.83 -7.39
N LEU A 192 7.91 -27.71 -7.98
CA LEU A 192 8.20 -27.39 -9.39
C LEU A 192 9.70 -27.19 -9.61
N ALA A 193 10.37 -26.45 -8.71
CA ALA A 193 11.80 -26.18 -8.80
C ALA A 193 12.64 -27.45 -8.62
N GLU A 194 12.35 -28.28 -7.62
CA GLU A 194 13.01 -29.56 -7.38
C GLU A 194 12.85 -30.53 -8.57
N TYR A 195 11.63 -30.67 -9.07
CA TYR A 195 11.34 -31.53 -10.18
C TYR A 195 12.09 -31.11 -11.46
N ALA A 196 12.09 -29.81 -11.77
CA ALA A 196 12.78 -29.28 -12.93
C ALA A 196 14.31 -29.48 -12.84
N ASN A 197 14.89 -29.27 -11.65
CA ASN A 197 16.34 -29.48 -11.46
C ASN A 197 16.75 -30.97 -11.43
N SER A 198 15.84 -31.88 -11.06
CA SER A 198 16.12 -33.30 -11.01
C SER A 198 15.90 -34.03 -12.37
N HIS A 199 14.97 -33.55 -13.19
CA HIS A 199 14.50 -34.24 -14.39
C HIS A 199 14.64 -33.41 -15.67
N GLY A 200 14.97 -32.13 -15.56
CA GLY A 200 15.20 -31.25 -16.72
C GLY A 200 16.54 -31.53 -17.41
N ARG A 201 16.79 -30.79 -18.48
CA ARG A 201 18.07 -30.86 -19.18
C ARG A 201 19.20 -30.47 -18.23
N PRO A 202 20.31 -31.20 -18.18
CA PRO A 202 21.40 -30.96 -17.22
C PRO A 202 22.30 -29.77 -17.58
N GLU A 203 21.90 -28.95 -18.55
CA GLU A 203 22.73 -27.89 -19.12
C GLU A 203 22.36 -26.52 -18.54
N GLY A 204 23.39 -25.72 -18.24
CA GLY A 204 23.26 -24.32 -17.83
C GLY A 204 23.06 -24.11 -16.32
N ARG A 205 22.53 -22.94 -15.96
CA ARG A 205 22.26 -22.58 -14.58
C ARG A 205 21.06 -23.37 -14.00
N PRO A 206 20.98 -23.53 -12.68
CA PRO A 206 19.80 -24.14 -12.04
C PRO A 206 18.49 -23.49 -12.50
N TYR A 207 17.44 -24.30 -12.62
CA TYR A 207 16.10 -23.80 -12.94
C TYR A 207 15.52 -23.05 -11.73
N PHE A 208 14.68 -22.05 -11.99
CA PHE A 208 14.07 -21.18 -10.96
C PHE A 208 15.10 -20.46 -10.09
N SER A 209 16.26 -20.14 -10.68
CA SER A 209 17.31 -19.33 -10.06
C SER A 209 17.28 -17.91 -10.60
N VAL A 210 17.36 -16.92 -9.70
CA VAL A 210 17.41 -15.49 -10.06
C VAL A 210 18.85 -15.06 -10.33
N ASP A 211 19.79 -15.52 -9.52
CA ASP A 211 21.21 -15.16 -9.58
C ASP A 211 22.08 -16.16 -10.35
N GLY A 212 21.50 -17.28 -10.76
CA GLY A 212 22.20 -18.37 -11.45
C GLY A 212 22.92 -19.35 -10.54
N SER A 213 22.95 -19.15 -9.23
CA SER A 213 23.69 -20.01 -8.28
C SER A 213 22.87 -21.19 -7.77
N LYS A 214 21.63 -20.95 -7.35
CA LYS A 214 20.70 -21.93 -6.81
C LYS A 214 19.26 -21.57 -7.13
N PRO A 215 18.31 -22.52 -7.10
CA PRO A 215 16.89 -22.21 -7.11
C PRO A 215 16.54 -21.32 -5.92
N ILE A 216 15.60 -20.38 -6.07
CA ILE A 216 15.05 -19.67 -4.93
C ILE A 216 14.24 -20.63 -4.05
N SER A 217 14.31 -20.45 -2.75
CA SER A 217 13.58 -21.29 -1.79
C SER A 217 12.09 -20.95 -1.75
N ALA A 218 11.29 -21.80 -1.10
CA ALA A 218 9.88 -21.55 -0.83
C ALA A 218 9.65 -20.23 -0.09
N ASP A 219 10.52 -19.92 0.88
CA ASP A 219 10.47 -18.66 1.64
C ASP A 219 10.80 -17.43 0.78
N GLU A 220 11.85 -17.52 -0.06
CA GLU A 220 12.20 -16.46 -1.00
C GLU A 220 11.08 -16.23 -2.01
N TRP A 221 10.47 -17.30 -2.52
CA TRP A 221 9.30 -17.24 -3.39
C TRP A 221 8.13 -16.53 -2.70
N GLY A 222 7.84 -16.88 -1.44
CA GLY A 222 6.80 -16.24 -0.63
C GLY A 222 6.97 -14.73 -0.50
N ARG A 223 8.23 -14.24 -0.46
CA ARG A 223 8.56 -12.81 -0.34
C ARG A 223 8.51 -12.02 -1.66
N LEU A 224 8.25 -12.68 -2.79
CA LEU A 224 8.14 -12.03 -4.10
C LEU A 224 6.75 -11.43 -4.35
N ARG A 225 5.88 -11.40 -3.36
CA ARG A 225 4.56 -10.77 -3.45
C ARG A 225 4.18 -10.06 -2.15
N ALA A 226 3.37 -9.02 -2.30
CA ALA A 226 2.73 -8.39 -1.16
C ALA A 226 1.70 -9.33 -0.52
N LYS A 227 1.62 -9.25 0.81
CA LYS A 227 0.58 -9.92 1.58
C LYS A 227 -0.77 -9.24 1.33
N PHE A 228 -1.82 -10.02 1.33
CA PHE A 228 -3.18 -9.52 1.40
C PHE A 228 -4.04 -10.45 2.24
N ALA A 229 -4.66 -9.89 3.29
CA ALA A 229 -5.64 -10.57 4.11
C ALA A 229 -6.88 -9.67 4.26
N CYS A 230 -8.05 -10.24 4.10
CA CYS A 230 -9.31 -9.50 4.23
C CYS A 230 -10.25 -10.26 5.16
N ALA A 231 -10.77 -9.57 6.17
CA ALA A 231 -11.83 -10.13 7.00
C ALA A 231 -13.14 -10.26 6.21
N ALA A 232 -13.93 -11.28 6.54
CA ALA A 232 -15.22 -11.49 5.89
C ALA A 232 -16.13 -10.26 6.04
N GLY A 233 -16.81 -9.90 4.96
CA GLY A 233 -17.74 -8.76 4.91
C GLY A 233 -17.08 -7.40 4.61
N ILE A 234 -15.75 -7.31 4.53
CA ILE A 234 -15.07 -6.10 4.07
C ILE A 234 -15.04 -6.11 2.53
N THR A 235 -15.46 -5.01 1.93
CA THR A 235 -15.45 -4.80 0.48
C THR A 235 -14.64 -3.54 0.13
N ASN A 236 -14.62 -3.16 -1.13
CA ASN A 236 -14.00 -1.91 -1.57
C ASN A 236 -14.88 -0.66 -1.36
N VAL A 237 -16.04 -0.78 -0.74
CA VAL A 237 -16.86 0.35 -0.31
C VAL A 237 -16.88 0.39 1.22
N TRP A 238 -16.23 1.42 1.77
CA TRP A 238 -16.07 1.61 3.20
C TRP A 238 -17.08 2.64 3.72
N LYS A 239 -18.19 2.16 4.27
CA LYS A 239 -19.19 3.03 4.90
C LYS A 239 -18.76 3.39 6.32
N HIS A 240 -18.31 4.61 6.51
CA HIS A 240 -17.90 5.11 7.82
C HIS A 240 -18.09 6.62 7.88
N PRO A 241 -18.72 7.18 8.92
CA PRO A 241 -18.85 8.62 9.07
C PRO A 241 -17.49 9.27 9.24
N GLN A 242 -17.42 10.58 9.03
CA GLN A 242 -16.23 11.36 9.40
C GLN A 242 -15.95 11.24 10.90
N VAL A 243 -14.67 11.43 11.23
CA VAL A 243 -14.22 11.40 12.63
C VAL A 243 -15.00 12.40 13.47
N SER A 244 -15.56 11.92 14.57
CA SER A 244 -16.35 12.69 15.53
C SER A 244 -16.13 12.20 16.96
N GLY A 245 -16.73 12.84 17.94
CA GLY A 245 -16.69 12.44 19.34
C GLY A 245 -15.25 12.37 19.91
N ALA A 246 -14.95 11.34 20.67
CA ALA A 246 -13.68 11.17 21.39
C ALA A 246 -12.46 10.94 20.46
N GLU A 247 -12.67 10.38 19.28
CA GLU A 247 -11.60 10.18 18.30
C GLU A 247 -11.14 11.49 17.64
N ARG A 248 -12.03 12.49 17.59
CA ARG A 248 -11.74 13.79 16.98
C ARG A 248 -10.81 14.62 17.86
N ILE A 249 -9.64 14.95 17.32
CA ILE A 249 -8.70 15.83 18.02
C ILE A 249 -9.10 17.28 17.78
N GLY A 250 -9.54 17.97 18.84
CA GLY A 250 -9.95 19.36 18.82
C GLY A 250 -8.77 20.33 18.82
N GLY A 251 -8.89 21.44 18.10
CA GLY A 251 -8.03 22.60 18.23
C GLY A 251 -8.35 23.40 19.49
N ARG A 252 -7.60 24.50 19.72
CA ARG A 252 -7.87 25.44 20.79
C ARG A 252 -9.30 25.94 20.68
N ARG A 253 -10.04 25.93 21.80
CA ARG A 253 -11.36 26.58 21.91
C ARG A 253 -11.18 28.07 21.64
N GLU A 254 -11.48 28.56 20.45
CA GLU A 254 -11.71 29.96 20.25
C GLU A 254 -13.03 30.32 20.94
N ARG A 255 -12.95 31.16 21.97
CA ARG A 255 -14.05 31.53 22.87
C ARG A 255 -15.20 32.30 22.21
N MET A 256 -15.15 32.56 20.89
CA MET A 256 -16.07 33.54 20.29
C MET A 256 -16.94 33.07 19.13
N LYS A 257 -17.03 31.82 18.80
CA LYS A 257 -18.09 31.31 17.89
C LYS A 257 -18.36 29.83 18.15
N TRP A 258 -19.61 29.47 18.23
CA TRP A 258 -20.20 28.15 18.46
C TRP A 258 -19.76 27.04 17.47
N LYS A 259 -18.56 27.09 16.90
CA LYS A 259 -17.96 26.09 16.05
C LYS A 259 -16.80 25.43 16.78
N TYR A 260 -16.94 24.15 17.12
CA TYR A 260 -15.81 23.29 17.45
C TYR A 260 -14.97 23.12 16.17
N SER A 261 -13.91 23.90 16.03
CA SER A 261 -12.95 23.66 14.95
C SER A 261 -12.15 22.39 15.26
N SER A 262 -12.10 21.47 14.33
CA SER A 262 -11.15 20.35 14.37
C SER A 262 -9.75 20.92 14.16
N LEU A 263 -8.76 20.38 14.87
CA LEU A 263 -7.36 20.76 14.63
C LEU A 263 -6.95 20.41 13.20
N HIS A 264 -7.36 19.24 12.72
CA HIS A 264 -7.12 18.73 11.36
C HIS A 264 -8.46 18.39 10.72
N GLY A 265 -8.85 19.15 9.69
CA GLY A 265 -10.17 19.03 9.05
C GLY A 265 -10.41 17.69 8.36
N SER A 266 -9.35 17.05 7.87
CA SER A 266 -9.36 15.80 7.10
C SER A 266 -8.84 14.59 7.88
N GLN A 267 -8.96 14.60 9.22
CA GLN A 267 -8.53 13.45 10.05
C GLN A 267 -9.17 12.15 9.57
N LYS A 268 -8.33 11.14 9.26
CA LYS A 268 -8.82 9.82 8.85
C LYS A 268 -9.28 8.99 10.04
N PRO A 269 -10.41 8.25 9.91
CA PRO A 269 -10.87 7.32 10.93
C PRO A 269 -9.87 6.21 11.17
N LEU A 270 -9.51 5.94 12.42
CA LEU A 270 -8.59 4.85 12.78
C LEU A 270 -9.04 3.50 12.21
N LYS A 271 -10.35 3.24 12.23
CA LYS A 271 -10.91 1.99 11.69
C LYS A 271 -10.57 1.74 10.23
N LEU A 272 -10.54 2.77 9.40
CA LEU A 272 -10.25 2.62 7.96
C LEU A 272 -8.75 2.43 7.72
N VAL A 273 -7.92 3.14 8.47
CA VAL A 273 -6.45 2.98 8.42
C VAL A 273 -6.06 1.60 8.94
N ASP A 274 -6.72 1.12 9.99
CA ASP A 274 -6.51 -0.20 10.57
C ASP A 274 -6.83 -1.33 9.58
N ILE A 275 -7.92 -1.21 8.80
CA ILE A 275 -8.24 -2.14 7.71
C ILE A 275 -7.07 -2.23 6.71
N ALA A 276 -6.52 -1.11 6.28
CA ALA A 276 -5.43 -1.07 5.31
C ALA A 276 -4.14 -1.73 5.87
N ILE A 277 -3.79 -1.42 7.12
CA ILE A 277 -2.61 -1.98 7.79
C ILE A 277 -2.76 -3.50 7.97
N HIS A 278 -3.88 -3.97 8.51
CA HIS A 278 -4.10 -5.41 8.71
C HIS A 278 -4.19 -6.19 7.40
N ALA A 279 -4.71 -5.57 6.33
CA ALA A 279 -4.78 -6.22 5.03
C ALA A 279 -3.41 -6.51 4.43
N SER A 280 -2.37 -5.73 4.75
CA SER A 280 -1.09 -5.75 4.04
C SER A 280 0.13 -6.03 4.93
N THR A 281 -0.06 -6.23 6.24
CA THR A 281 1.06 -6.42 7.18
C THR A 281 0.80 -7.48 8.24
N ASP A 282 1.88 -8.05 8.78
CA ASP A 282 1.92 -8.87 9.99
C ASP A 282 2.51 -8.09 11.18
N PRO A 283 2.38 -8.59 12.42
CA PRO A 283 3.14 -8.06 13.55
C PRO A 283 4.64 -7.97 13.25
N ALA A 284 5.28 -6.90 13.73
CA ALA A 284 6.66 -6.50 13.51
C ALA A 284 6.97 -5.90 12.12
N ASP A 285 6.06 -5.99 11.16
CA ASP A 285 6.24 -5.33 9.85
C ASP A 285 6.34 -3.80 9.97
N VAL A 286 6.98 -3.19 8.96
CA VAL A 286 7.27 -1.75 8.93
C VAL A 286 6.18 -1.01 8.15
N VAL A 287 5.60 0.01 8.80
CA VAL A 287 4.61 0.92 8.23
C VAL A 287 5.20 2.32 8.10
N TRP A 288 5.16 2.88 6.90
CA TRP A 288 5.48 4.28 6.67
C TRP A 288 4.22 5.14 6.60
N GLU A 289 4.28 6.32 7.19
CA GLU A 289 3.27 7.37 7.14
C GLU A 289 3.94 8.71 6.81
N PRO A 290 4.29 8.94 5.53
CA PRO A 290 5.09 10.11 5.12
C PRO A 290 4.45 11.46 5.43
N PHE A 291 3.11 11.51 5.49
CA PHE A 291 2.32 12.71 5.75
C PHE A 291 1.45 12.47 6.96
N GLY A 292 2.08 12.55 8.14
CA GLY A 292 1.52 12.06 9.38
C GLY A 292 0.22 12.74 9.81
N GLY A 293 0.12 14.07 9.67
CA GLY A 293 -0.98 14.81 10.26
C GLY A 293 -1.11 14.51 11.75
N LEU A 294 -2.20 13.83 12.13
CA LEU A 294 -2.40 13.34 13.50
C LEU A 294 -1.94 11.90 13.71
N CYS A 295 -1.13 11.38 12.81
CA CYS A 295 -0.50 10.06 12.80
C CYS A 295 -1.45 8.89 13.06
N PRO A 296 -2.56 8.74 12.31
CA PRO A 296 -3.49 7.63 12.51
C PRO A 296 -2.83 6.28 12.21
N ALA A 297 -1.91 6.19 11.24
CA ALA A 297 -1.23 4.94 10.94
C ALA A 297 -0.25 4.53 12.04
N ALA A 298 0.46 5.48 12.66
CA ALA A 298 1.30 5.19 13.82
C ALA A 298 0.49 4.64 15.01
N VAL A 299 -0.70 5.21 15.25
CA VAL A 299 -1.61 4.72 16.30
C VAL A 299 -2.04 3.27 16.03
N CYS A 300 -2.54 3.00 14.82
CA CYS A 300 -2.98 1.66 14.42
C CYS A 300 -1.82 0.64 14.44
N ALA A 301 -0.65 1.03 13.93
CA ALA A 301 0.54 0.18 13.91
C ALA A 301 0.98 -0.21 15.32
N ARG A 302 1.03 0.76 16.25
CA ARG A 302 1.38 0.49 17.66
C ARG A 302 0.42 -0.50 18.32
N VAL A 303 -0.89 -0.29 18.19
CA VAL A 303 -1.91 -1.19 18.77
C VAL A 303 -1.80 -2.60 18.21
N SER A 304 -1.49 -2.72 16.94
CA SER A 304 -1.41 -3.98 16.22
C SER A 304 0.01 -4.58 16.17
N ARG A 305 0.96 -4.05 16.98
CA ARG A 305 2.35 -4.50 17.11
C ARG A 305 3.17 -4.44 15.81
N ARG A 306 2.92 -3.43 14.99
CA ARG A 306 3.76 -3.07 13.83
C ARG A 306 4.71 -1.96 14.22
N THR A 307 5.82 -1.82 13.49
CA THR A 307 6.75 -0.70 13.65
C THR A 307 6.39 0.41 12.70
N SER A 308 6.23 1.64 13.16
CA SER A 308 5.86 2.76 12.29
C SER A 308 6.88 3.90 12.29
N PHE A 309 7.01 4.51 11.12
CA PHE A 309 7.81 5.71 10.87
C PHE A 309 6.92 6.75 10.21
N SER A 310 6.70 7.86 10.91
CA SER A 310 5.84 8.96 10.44
C SER A 310 6.64 10.27 10.37
N ALA A 311 6.29 11.12 9.41
CA ALA A 311 6.82 12.46 9.26
C ALA A 311 5.70 13.49 9.29
N GLU A 312 5.93 14.63 9.97
CA GLU A 312 4.99 15.75 10.01
C GLU A 312 5.79 17.06 10.09
N VAL A 313 5.38 18.05 9.30
CA VAL A 313 6.07 19.35 9.20
C VAL A 313 5.30 20.48 9.89
N ILE A 314 4.02 20.27 10.20
CA ILE A 314 3.20 21.28 10.86
C ILE A 314 3.30 21.10 12.38
N PRO A 315 3.84 22.12 13.12
CA PRO A 315 4.16 21.98 14.55
C PRO A 315 2.95 21.59 15.40
N GLU A 316 1.77 22.12 15.08
CA GLU A 316 0.53 21.86 15.81
C GLU A 316 0.08 20.41 15.65
N PHE A 317 0.20 19.86 14.43
CA PHE A 317 -0.15 18.48 14.12
C PHE A 317 0.84 17.51 14.76
N TYR A 318 2.15 17.76 14.59
CA TYR A 318 3.18 17.00 15.27
C TYR A 318 2.96 16.95 16.78
N SER A 319 2.75 18.11 17.42
CA SER A 319 2.53 18.18 18.87
C SER A 319 1.28 17.42 19.32
N ALA A 320 0.21 17.43 18.50
CA ALA A 320 -1.01 16.69 18.79
C ALA A 320 -0.81 15.17 18.58
N ALA A 321 -0.11 14.75 17.55
CA ALA A 321 0.24 13.35 17.29
C ALA A 321 1.09 12.78 18.42
N VAL A 322 2.11 13.51 18.88
CA VAL A 322 2.92 13.12 20.04
C VAL A 322 2.05 12.93 21.29
N ARG A 323 1.18 13.89 21.61
CA ARG A 323 0.25 13.75 22.74
C ARG A 323 -0.72 12.57 22.60
N ARG A 324 -1.16 12.27 21.36
CA ARG A 324 -2.02 11.13 21.07
C ARG A 324 -1.32 9.81 21.36
N LEU A 325 -0.09 9.65 20.86
CA LEU A 325 0.71 8.44 21.06
C LEU A 325 1.29 8.32 22.47
N ALA A 326 1.46 9.44 23.20
CA ALA A 326 1.91 9.43 24.58
C ALA A 326 0.86 8.90 25.57
N ARG A 327 -0.41 8.85 25.19
CA ARG A 327 -1.48 8.25 26.04
C ARG A 327 -1.39 6.73 25.98
N ASP A 328 -1.73 6.10 27.10
CA ASP A 328 -1.98 4.66 27.13
C ASP A 328 -3.28 4.40 26.38
N LEU A 329 -3.22 3.50 25.42
CA LEU A 329 -4.33 3.11 24.55
C LEU A 329 -5.07 1.93 25.16
#